data_fe037bfb925496cda39a904e131fc69e
#
_entry.id   fe037bfb925496cda39a904e131fc69e
#
_cell.length_a   1.000
_cell.length_b   1.000
_cell.length_c   1.000
_cell.angle_alpha   90.00
_cell.angle_beta   90.00
_cell.angle_gamma   90.00
#
_symmetry.space_group_name_H-M   'P 1'
#
loop_
_entity.id
_entity.type
_entity.pdbx_description
1 polymer ?
#
loop_
_entity_poly.entity_id
_entity_poly.type
_entity_poly.pdbx_seq_one_letter_code
_entity_poly.pdbx_strand_id
1 'polypeptide(L)'
;MKIAVTGSFSYSGKYITRRLLDRGEEVITLTGHPDRPDPFDGQVKAYPLDFDEAGMTKSLQGVEVLVNTYWVRFDKGKNTQPRAVENTRKLVNAAKAAGFRRIVHISIANPSANSHLPYYWGKAANEKAVIDSGISHAILRPTVLVGGGEDILINNIAFLLRRFPFFLIPGDGSYGIQPVFVEDLADLAVEAVYSRENYIIDAVGPDAYTFKELVQLIGRTIGATRPLISVPPRLALLAAQFLSLFVKDVMLTPEEVDGLMADLLVSKEPARGKTYFKDWLKANKDSIGMKYASELERHYS
;
A
#
# COMPACT_ATOMS: atom_id res chain seq x y z
N MET A 1 20.27 9.03 12.96
CA MET A 1 19.11 8.77 13.85
C MET A 1 18.83 7.28 13.87
N LYS A 2 18.13 6.81 14.92
CA LYS A 2 17.60 5.46 14.92
C LYS A 2 16.12 5.46 14.58
N ILE A 3 15.74 4.73 13.54
CA ILE A 3 14.39 4.76 12.93
C ILE A 3 13.80 3.37 12.94
N ALA A 4 12.56 3.23 13.38
CA ALA A 4 11.80 1.99 13.25
C ALA A 4 10.90 2.08 12.01
N VAL A 5 10.94 1.07 11.15
CA VAL A 5 10.02 0.92 10.02
C VAL A 5 9.22 -0.36 10.22
N THR A 6 7.88 -0.27 10.30
CA THR A 6 7.08 -1.49 10.32
C THR A 6 7.11 -2.13 8.93
N GLY A 7 7.49 -3.42 8.87
CA GLY A 7 7.51 -4.15 7.60
C GLY A 7 8.59 -3.69 6.62
N SER A 8 9.84 -3.45 7.09
CA SER A 8 10.98 -3.14 6.20
C SER A 8 11.20 -4.19 5.10
N PHE A 9 10.75 -5.43 5.30
CA PHE A 9 10.86 -6.51 4.33
C PHE A 9 9.61 -6.64 3.43
N SER A 10 8.66 -5.73 3.58
CA SER A 10 7.43 -5.67 2.79
C SER A 10 7.54 -4.65 1.66
N TYR A 11 6.55 -4.61 0.76
CA TYR A 11 6.57 -3.82 -0.47
C TYR A 11 7.01 -2.36 -0.26
N SER A 12 6.19 -1.49 0.34
CA SER A 12 6.56 -0.07 0.51
C SER A 12 7.68 0.12 1.56
N GLY A 13 7.68 -0.69 2.62
CA GLY A 13 8.66 -0.61 3.71
C GLY A 13 10.09 -0.78 3.22
N LYS A 14 10.36 -1.68 2.28
CA LYS A 14 11.72 -1.91 1.78
C LYS A 14 12.28 -0.73 0.98
N TYR A 15 11.45 -0.02 0.20
CA TYR A 15 11.90 1.17 -0.53
C TYR A 15 12.22 2.33 0.42
N ILE A 16 11.38 2.51 1.46
CA ILE A 16 11.63 3.50 2.51
C ILE A 16 12.93 3.15 3.26
N THR A 17 13.06 1.89 3.67
CA THR A 17 14.23 1.42 4.42
C THR A 17 15.52 1.58 3.62
N ARG A 18 15.54 1.22 2.34
CA ARG A 18 16.71 1.41 1.47
C ARG A 18 17.18 2.85 1.47
N ARG A 19 16.26 3.80 1.27
CA ARG A 19 16.59 5.22 1.25
C ARG A 19 17.09 5.77 2.58
N LEU A 20 16.60 5.24 3.70
CA LEU A 20 17.10 5.61 5.03
C LEU A 20 18.51 5.08 5.26
N LEU A 21 18.80 3.83 4.88
CA LEU A 21 20.14 3.24 4.94
C LEU A 21 21.12 3.98 4.04
N ASP A 22 20.72 4.35 2.81
CA ASP A 22 21.56 5.14 1.88
C ASP A 22 21.92 6.53 2.43
N ARG A 23 21.13 7.04 3.39
CA ARG A 23 21.40 8.29 4.13
C ARG A 23 22.24 8.07 5.41
N GLY A 24 22.67 6.84 5.68
CA GLY A 24 23.46 6.49 6.85
C GLY A 24 22.67 6.39 8.15
N GLU A 25 21.34 6.20 8.09
CA GLU A 25 20.51 6.06 9.26
C GLU A 25 20.56 4.63 9.82
N GLU A 26 20.45 4.46 11.13
CA GLU A 26 20.25 3.16 11.77
C GLU A 26 18.77 2.77 11.65
N VAL A 27 18.47 1.69 10.94
CA VAL A 27 17.10 1.22 10.76
C VAL A 27 16.88 -0.10 11.48
N ILE A 28 15.79 -0.18 12.24
CA ILE A 28 15.23 -1.43 12.76
C ILE A 28 13.87 -1.67 12.15
N THR A 29 13.42 -2.94 12.12
CA THR A 29 12.06 -3.26 11.69
C THR A 29 11.27 -3.95 12.78
N LEU A 30 9.97 -3.61 12.88
CA LEU A 30 8.97 -4.42 13.55
C LEU A 30 8.24 -5.24 12.49
N THR A 31 8.24 -6.57 12.61
CA THR A 31 7.64 -7.47 11.62
C THR A 31 6.90 -8.64 12.28
N GLY A 32 5.76 -9.00 11.70
CA GLY A 32 5.05 -10.26 12.02
C GLY A 32 5.59 -11.47 11.24
N HIS A 33 6.55 -11.26 10.35
CA HIS A 33 7.14 -12.29 9.48
C HIS A 33 8.67 -12.24 9.56
N PRO A 34 9.26 -12.71 10.68
CA PRO A 34 10.70 -12.64 10.90
C PRO A 34 11.51 -13.52 9.93
N ASP A 35 10.87 -14.55 9.36
CA ASP A 35 11.51 -15.53 8.46
C ASP A 35 11.55 -15.07 7.00
N ARG A 36 11.05 -13.87 6.70
CA ARG A 36 11.17 -13.32 5.34
C ARG A 36 12.62 -13.07 4.97
N PRO A 37 12.99 -13.29 3.69
CA PRO A 37 14.32 -12.95 3.22
C PRO A 37 14.64 -11.48 3.52
N ASP A 38 15.80 -11.26 4.14
CA ASP A 38 16.30 -9.91 4.41
C ASP A 38 16.93 -9.33 3.14
N PRO A 39 16.36 -8.26 2.56
CA PRO A 39 16.93 -7.62 1.36
C PRO A 39 18.06 -6.61 1.67
N PHE A 40 18.54 -6.57 2.91
CA PHE A 40 19.51 -5.58 3.42
C PHE A 40 20.78 -6.20 3.99
N ASP A 41 21.04 -7.48 3.73
CA ASP A 41 22.28 -8.16 4.12
C ASP A 41 22.62 -8.03 5.62
N GLY A 42 21.62 -8.12 6.49
CA GLY A 42 21.77 -8.04 7.94
C GLY A 42 21.88 -6.62 8.52
N GLN A 43 21.78 -5.59 7.69
CA GLN A 43 21.86 -4.19 8.15
C GLN A 43 20.63 -3.75 8.96
N VAL A 44 19.48 -4.45 8.81
CA VAL A 44 18.22 -4.11 9.48
C VAL A 44 17.87 -5.15 10.51
N LYS A 45 17.99 -4.79 11.79
CA LYS A 45 17.62 -5.68 12.89
C LYS A 45 16.11 -5.81 13.00
N ALA A 46 15.60 -7.04 12.97
CA ALA A 46 14.18 -7.34 13.08
C ALA A 46 13.78 -7.62 14.54
N TYR A 47 12.61 -7.09 14.92
CA TYR A 47 11.95 -7.35 16.19
C TYR A 47 10.50 -7.78 15.93
N PRO A 48 9.88 -8.56 16.85
CA PRO A 48 8.49 -9.00 16.70
C PRO A 48 7.50 -7.81 16.63
N LEU A 49 6.52 -7.91 15.74
CA LEU A 49 5.31 -7.08 15.71
C LEU A 49 4.14 -7.95 16.17
N ASP A 50 4.10 -8.24 17.46
CA ASP A 50 3.11 -9.10 18.12
C ASP A 50 1.99 -8.30 18.82
N PHE A 51 2.14 -6.96 18.84
CA PHE A 51 1.23 -6.02 19.48
C PHE A 51 1.10 -6.20 21.00
N ASP A 52 2.14 -6.76 21.62
CA ASP A 52 2.38 -6.60 23.05
C ASP A 52 3.03 -5.23 23.31
N GLU A 53 2.30 -4.33 23.96
CA GLU A 53 2.75 -2.95 24.17
C GLU A 53 4.05 -2.88 24.98
N ALA A 54 4.20 -3.74 26.00
CA ALA A 54 5.40 -3.76 26.84
C ALA A 54 6.62 -4.27 26.06
N GLY A 55 6.46 -5.37 25.31
CA GLY A 55 7.49 -5.92 24.45
C GLY A 55 7.92 -4.95 23.36
N MET A 56 6.97 -4.35 22.65
CA MET A 56 7.25 -3.35 21.64
C MET A 56 7.94 -2.10 22.24
N THR A 57 7.48 -1.58 23.40
CA THR A 57 8.12 -0.44 24.06
C THR A 57 9.58 -0.75 24.36
N LYS A 58 9.91 -1.96 24.83
CA LYS A 58 11.29 -2.38 25.08
C LYS A 58 12.11 -2.45 23.80
N SER A 59 11.57 -3.01 22.73
CA SER A 59 12.23 -3.13 21.43
C SER A 59 12.49 -1.76 20.77
N LEU A 60 11.66 -0.77 21.11
CA LEU A 60 11.69 0.58 20.56
C LEU A 60 12.54 1.56 21.37
N GLN A 61 13.21 1.13 22.44
CA GLN A 61 14.06 2.01 23.24
C GLN A 61 15.18 2.63 22.41
N GLY A 62 15.36 3.96 22.56
CA GLY A 62 16.35 4.73 21.81
C GLY A 62 16.03 5.00 20.34
N VAL A 63 14.84 4.58 19.88
CA VAL A 63 14.35 4.93 18.54
C VAL A 63 13.71 6.31 18.58
N GLU A 64 13.99 7.12 17.57
CA GLU A 64 13.52 8.50 17.50
C GLU A 64 12.27 8.67 16.64
N VAL A 65 12.17 7.89 15.55
CA VAL A 65 11.08 8.03 14.56
C VAL A 65 10.48 6.68 14.21
N LEU A 66 9.16 6.63 14.13
CA LEU A 66 8.42 5.48 13.60
C LEU A 66 7.93 5.80 12.18
N VAL A 67 8.28 4.97 11.22
CA VAL A 67 7.60 4.92 9.92
C VAL A 67 6.64 3.74 9.94
N ASN A 68 5.35 4.04 10.03
CA ASN A 68 4.31 3.03 10.15
C ASN A 68 3.67 2.71 8.80
N THR A 69 4.00 1.55 8.24
CA THR A 69 3.38 1.01 7.01
C THR A 69 2.41 -0.14 7.31
N TYR A 70 2.20 -0.49 8.58
CA TYR A 70 1.36 -1.61 8.97
C TYR A 70 -0.11 -1.38 8.60
N TRP A 71 -0.67 -2.35 7.85
CA TRP A 71 -2.09 -2.44 7.54
C TRP A 71 -2.47 -3.85 7.08
N VAL A 72 -3.78 -4.15 7.06
CA VAL A 72 -4.40 -5.37 6.54
C VAL A 72 -5.29 -4.99 5.35
N ARG A 73 -5.05 -5.58 4.18
CA ARG A 73 -5.78 -5.26 2.95
C ARG A 73 -7.24 -5.72 3.02
N PHE A 74 -7.47 -6.96 3.45
CA PHE A 74 -8.80 -7.56 3.62
C PHE A 74 -8.80 -8.51 4.81
N ASP A 75 -9.99 -8.81 5.32
CA ASP A 75 -10.16 -9.69 6.47
C ASP A 75 -9.83 -11.14 6.11
N LYS A 76 -8.92 -11.77 6.87
CA LYS A 76 -8.57 -13.19 6.74
C LYS A 76 -8.16 -13.77 8.10
N GLY A 77 -8.96 -14.73 8.59
CA GLY A 77 -8.70 -15.39 9.87
C GLY A 77 -8.66 -14.38 11.04
N LYS A 78 -7.51 -14.30 11.72
CA LYS A 78 -7.30 -13.36 12.83
C LYS A 78 -6.92 -11.95 12.35
N ASN A 79 -6.53 -11.78 11.10
CA ASN A 79 -6.13 -10.50 10.53
C ASN A 79 -7.37 -9.80 9.97
N THR A 80 -7.94 -8.90 10.75
CA THR A 80 -9.12 -8.11 10.37
C THR A 80 -8.83 -6.63 10.46
N GLN A 81 -9.56 -5.82 9.71
CA GLN A 81 -9.36 -4.37 9.70
C GLN A 81 -9.70 -3.73 11.07
N PRO A 82 -10.75 -4.12 11.81
CA PRO A 82 -10.95 -3.64 13.17
C PRO A 82 -9.79 -3.99 14.11
N ARG A 83 -9.24 -5.21 13.98
CA ARG A 83 -8.05 -5.61 14.75
C ARG A 83 -6.81 -4.82 14.36
N ALA A 84 -6.66 -4.50 13.08
CA ALA A 84 -5.55 -3.67 12.61
C ALA A 84 -5.62 -2.24 13.18
N VAL A 85 -6.81 -1.69 13.41
CA VAL A 85 -7.00 -0.41 14.10
C VAL A 85 -6.56 -0.51 15.55
N GLU A 86 -6.99 -1.55 16.28
CA GLU A 86 -6.56 -1.79 17.66
C GLU A 86 -5.02 -1.96 17.74
N ASN A 87 -4.46 -2.75 16.85
CA ASN A 87 -3.03 -2.98 16.76
C ASN A 87 -2.23 -1.70 16.50
N THR A 88 -2.74 -0.83 15.62
CA THR A 88 -2.12 0.48 15.38
C THR A 88 -2.15 1.36 16.63
N ARG A 89 -3.24 1.35 17.41
CA ARG A 89 -3.30 2.07 18.68
C ARG A 89 -2.24 1.57 19.67
N LYS A 90 -2.08 0.24 19.80
CA LYS A 90 -1.03 -0.36 20.65
C LYS A 90 0.38 0.04 20.20
N LEU A 91 0.63 0.03 18.89
CA LEU A 91 1.92 0.46 18.33
C LEU A 91 2.19 1.94 18.63
N VAL A 92 1.20 2.81 18.46
CA VAL A 92 1.31 4.25 18.76
C VAL A 92 1.52 4.48 20.27
N ASN A 93 0.84 3.74 21.13
CA ASN A 93 1.05 3.79 22.58
C ASN A 93 2.48 3.38 22.95
N ALA A 94 2.98 2.29 22.39
CA ALA A 94 4.35 1.82 22.61
C ALA A 94 5.39 2.86 22.13
N ALA A 95 5.17 3.48 20.96
CA ALA A 95 6.01 4.55 20.47
C ALA A 95 6.03 5.77 21.41
N LYS A 96 4.86 6.15 21.94
CA LYS A 96 4.72 7.23 22.92
C LYS A 96 5.46 6.90 24.21
N ALA A 97 5.29 5.70 24.75
CA ALA A 97 5.95 5.24 25.97
C ALA A 97 7.49 5.14 25.80
N ALA A 98 7.97 4.82 24.59
CA ALA A 98 9.39 4.79 24.26
C ALA A 98 9.99 6.18 23.98
N GLY A 99 9.17 7.25 23.98
CA GLY A 99 9.66 8.64 23.85
C GLY A 99 9.92 9.08 22.40
N PHE A 100 9.21 8.54 21.42
CA PHE A 100 9.36 8.92 20.02
C PHE A 100 9.08 10.42 19.80
N ARG A 101 9.92 11.04 18.99
CA ARG A 101 9.71 12.43 18.59
C ARG A 101 8.80 12.60 17.38
N ARG A 102 8.64 11.56 16.53
CA ARG A 102 7.85 11.66 15.30
C ARG A 102 7.30 10.32 14.82
N ILE A 103 6.12 10.35 14.21
CA ILE A 103 5.51 9.25 13.48
C ILE A 103 5.26 9.69 12.02
N VAL A 104 5.75 8.91 11.06
CA VAL A 104 5.36 9.00 9.65
C VAL A 104 4.40 7.83 9.37
N HIS A 105 3.15 8.13 9.07
CA HIS A 105 2.11 7.11 8.89
C HIS A 105 1.66 7.01 7.44
N ILE A 106 1.72 5.81 6.86
CA ILE A 106 1.22 5.53 5.51
C ILE A 106 -0.26 5.14 5.61
N SER A 107 -1.11 6.07 5.22
CA SER A 107 -2.57 5.92 5.20
C SER A 107 -3.09 5.50 3.81
N ILE A 108 -4.16 6.08 3.36
CA ILE A 108 -4.77 5.98 2.02
C ILE A 108 -5.41 7.32 1.64
N ALA A 109 -5.54 7.63 0.36
CA ALA A 109 -6.37 8.74 -0.10
C ALA A 109 -7.85 8.53 0.28
N ASN A 110 -8.56 9.62 0.51
CA ASN A 110 -10.00 9.62 0.84
C ASN A 110 -10.43 8.77 2.07
N PRO A 111 -9.66 8.72 3.18
CA PRO A 111 -10.10 7.99 4.37
C PRO A 111 -11.30 8.71 4.99
N SER A 112 -12.26 7.96 5.53
CA SER A 112 -13.45 8.56 6.14
C SER A 112 -13.94 7.78 7.34
N ALA A 113 -14.15 8.46 8.47
CA ALA A 113 -14.73 7.88 9.68
C ALA A 113 -16.19 7.42 9.49
N ASN A 114 -16.86 7.95 8.46
CA ASN A 114 -18.25 7.62 8.12
C ASN A 114 -18.33 6.62 6.95
N SER A 115 -17.21 6.09 6.49
CA SER A 115 -17.23 5.12 5.39
C SER A 115 -17.88 3.81 5.83
N HIS A 116 -18.75 3.28 4.97
CA HIS A 116 -19.26 1.91 5.11
C HIS A 116 -18.23 0.86 4.67
N LEU A 117 -17.14 1.29 3.99
CA LEU A 117 -16.04 0.43 3.59
C LEU A 117 -15.04 0.32 4.74
N PRO A 118 -14.87 -0.87 5.35
CA PRO A 118 -14.03 -1.05 6.55
C PRO A 118 -12.58 -0.63 6.35
N TYR A 119 -12.04 -0.75 5.12
CA TYR A 119 -10.70 -0.30 4.76
C TYR A 119 -10.53 1.21 4.99
N TYR A 120 -11.40 2.04 4.42
CA TYR A 120 -11.34 3.50 4.51
C TYR A 120 -11.69 4.02 5.90
N TRP A 121 -12.66 3.39 6.56
CA TRP A 121 -12.97 3.65 7.96
C TRP A 121 -11.79 3.35 8.87
N GLY A 122 -11.16 2.19 8.71
CA GLY A 122 -10.02 1.79 9.52
C GLY A 122 -8.80 2.68 9.35
N LYS A 123 -8.52 3.12 8.12
CA LYS A 123 -7.45 4.09 7.85
C LYS A 123 -7.72 5.44 8.52
N ALA A 124 -8.95 5.96 8.46
CA ALA A 124 -9.33 7.17 9.19
C ALA A 124 -9.17 7.02 10.71
N ALA A 125 -9.52 5.85 11.26
CA ALA A 125 -9.34 5.56 12.68
C ALA A 125 -7.85 5.50 13.09
N ASN A 126 -6.98 4.99 12.22
CA ASN A 126 -5.53 4.98 12.43
C ASN A 126 -4.93 6.38 12.40
N GLU A 127 -5.33 7.21 11.43
CA GLU A 127 -4.91 8.62 11.39
C GLU A 127 -5.29 9.35 12.68
N LYS A 128 -6.53 9.15 13.14
CA LYS A 128 -6.99 9.72 14.40
C LYS A 128 -6.12 9.24 15.57
N ALA A 129 -5.78 7.96 15.66
CA ALA A 129 -4.92 7.44 16.72
C ALA A 129 -3.53 8.08 16.72
N VAL A 130 -2.94 8.30 15.53
CA VAL A 130 -1.65 9.00 15.39
C VAL A 130 -1.77 10.46 15.84
N ILE A 131 -2.79 11.19 15.41
CA ILE A 131 -3.01 12.60 15.77
C ILE A 131 -3.25 12.73 17.28
N ASP A 132 -4.14 11.93 17.85
CA ASP A 132 -4.50 11.97 19.27
C ASP A 132 -3.33 11.57 20.19
N SER A 133 -2.30 10.90 19.68
CA SER A 133 -1.10 10.56 20.45
C SER A 133 -0.35 11.79 20.96
N GLY A 134 -0.48 12.92 20.25
CA GLY A 134 0.27 14.15 20.52
C GLY A 134 1.73 14.10 20.06
N ILE A 135 2.19 12.99 19.49
CA ILE A 135 3.52 12.89 18.88
C ILE A 135 3.52 13.69 17.56
N SER A 136 4.64 14.38 17.25
CA SER A 136 4.79 15.03 15.95
C SER A 136 4.58 14.01 14.83
N HIS A 137 3.84 14.38 13.78
CA HIS A 137 3.46 13.42 12.77
C HIS A 137 3.44 13.99 11.34
N ALA A 138 3.63 13.08 10.39
CA ALA A 138 3.26 13.27 9.00
C ALA A 138 2.40 12.07 8.55
N ILE A 139 1.29 12.35 7.88
CA ILE A 139 0.40 11.33 7.35
C ILE A 139 0.44 11.43 5.83
N LEU A 140 0.86 10.35 5.17
CA LEU A 140 0.93 10.25 3.73
C LEU A 140 -0.21 9.35 3.25
N ARG A 141 -1.03 9.88 2.36
CA ARG A 141 -2.21 9.22 1.80
C ARG A 141 -1.96 8.83 0.34
N PRO A 142 -1.33 7.69 0.07
CA PRO A 142 -1.21 7.19 -1.29
C PRO A 142 -2.56 6.72 -1.84
N THR A 143 -2.63 6.61 -3.15
CA THR A 143 -3.65 5.87 -3.88
C THR A 143 -3.12 4.46 -4.21
N VAL A 144 -3.12 4.06 -5.48
CA VAL A 144 -2.62 2.75 -5.91
C VAL A 144 -1.11 2.79 -6.10
N LEU A 145 -0.38 2.02 -5.29
CA LEU A 145 1.07 1.89 -5.42
C LEU A 145 1.43 1.03 -6.64
N VAL A 146 2.37 1.52 -7.43
CA VAL A 146 2.89 0.81 -8.61
C VAL A 146 4.41 0.79 -8.61
N GLY A 147 4.99 -0.18 -9.28
CA GLY A 147 6.43 -0.26 -9.49
C GLY A 147 7.14 -1.35 -8.69
N GLY A 148 8.42 -1.50 -8.94
CA GLY A 148 9.29 -2.45 -8.26
C GLY A 148 9.04 -3.93 -8.59
N GLY A 149 8.17 -4.23 -9.55
CA GLY A 149 7.82 -5.61 -9.91
C GLY A 149 7.00 -6.36 -8.86
N GLU A 150 6.50 -5.65 -7.84
CA GLU A 150 5.72 -6.22 -6.74
C GLU A 150 4.32 -5.62 -6.64
N ASP A 151 3.97 -4.69 -7.50
CA ASP A 151 2.62 -4.20 -7.59
C ASP A 151 1.67 -5.33 -8.04
N ILE A 152 0.52 -5.42 -7.37
CA ILE A 152 -0.44 -6.49 -7.61
C ILE A 152 -1.44 -6.09 -8.67
N LEU A 153 -2.03 -4.90 -8.53
CA LEU A 153 -3.16 -4.50 -9.38
C LEU A 153 -2.74 -4.39 -10.86
N ILE A 154 -1.71 -3.59 -11.14
CA ILE A 154 -1.27 -3.32 -12.53
C ILE A 154 -0.67 -4.57 -13.16
N ASN A 155 0.16 -5.30 -12.40
CA ASN A 155 0.73 -6.56 -12.88
C ASN A 155 -0.36 -7.59 -13.21
N ASN A 156 -1.38 -7.71 -12.37
CA ASN A 156 -2.44 -8.70 -12.59
C ASN A 156 -3.40 -8.29 -13.70
N ILE A 157 -3.65 -6.99 -13.92
CA ILE A 157 -4.33 -6.51 -15.13
C ILE A 157 -3.54 -6.92 -16.38
N ALA A 158 -2.23 -6.66 -16.41
CA ALA A 158 -1.37 -7.04 -17.53
C ALA A 158 -1.33 -8.57 -17.75
N PHE A 159 -1.26 -9.34 -16.64
CA PHE A 159 -1.33 -10.80 -16.67
C PHE A 159 -2.62 -11.32 -17.33
N LEU A 160 -3.77 -10.74 -16.97
CA LEU A 160 -5.06 -11.12 -17.55
C LEU A 160 -5.14 -10.75 -19.04
N LEU A 161 -4.71 -9.54 -19.41
CA LEU A 161 -4.68 -9.08 -20.79
C LEU A 161 -3.79 -9.96 -21.69
N ARG A 162 -2.68 -10.50 -21.17
CA ARG A 162 -1.81 -11.42 -21.94
C ARG A 162 -2.43 -12.79 -22.16
N ARG A 163 -3.29 -13.29 -21.24
CA ARG A 163 -3.77 -14.67 -21.22
C ARG A 163 -5.19 -14.88 -21.74
N PHE A 164 -6.03 -13.85 -21.59
CA PHE A 164 -7.46 -14.00 -21.93
C PHE A 164 -7.79 -13.20 -23.20
N PRO A 165 -8.78 -13.65 -23.99
CA PRO A 165 -9.18 -13.00 -25.24
C PRO A 165 -9.95 -11.70 -25.04
N PHE A 166 -10.44 -11.42 -23.83
CA PHE A 166 -11.17 -10.22 -23.44
C PHE A 166 -10.88 -9.86 -21.98
N PHE A 167 -11.23 -8.64 -21.57
CA PHE A 167 -11.11 -8.17 -20.19
C PHE A 167 -12.45 -7.64 -19.70
N LEU A 168 -12.89 -8.10 -18.52
CA LEU A 168 -14.15 -7.67 -17.91
C LEU A 168 -13.92 -6.40 -17.07
N ILE A 169 -14.76 -5.39 -17.31
CA ILE A 169 -14.76 -4.14 -16.55
C ILE A 169 -16.04 -4.10 -15.70
N PRO A 170 -15.92 -3.97 -14.36
CA PRO A 170 -17.06 -3.70 -13.49
C PRO A 170 -17.74 -2.38 -13.87
N GLY A 171 -19.03 -2.37 -14.13
CA GLY A 171 -19.73 -1.17 -14.58
C GLY A 171 -19.26 -0.69 -15.95
N ASP A 172 -19.14 0.63 -16.13
CA ASP A 172 -18.71 1.25 -17.39
C ASP A 172 -17.20 1.55 -17.46
N GLY A 173 -16.50 1.51 -16.31
CA GLY A 173 -15.08 1.81 -16.19
C GLY A 173 -14.74 3.29 -16.22
N SER A 174 -15.71 4.19 -16.00
CA SER A 174 -15.50 5.64 -15.97
C SER A 174 -14.88 6.16 -14.67
N TYR A 175 -14.91 5.34 -13.62
CA TYR A 175 -14.34 5.69 -12.32
C TYR A 175 -12.82 5.83 -12.35
N GLY A 176 -12.32 6.75 -11.53
CA GLY A 176 -10.93 7.21 -11.58
C GLY A 176 -9.94 6.31 -10.83
N ILE A 177 -8.73 6.29 -11.34
CA ILE A 177 -7.57 5.67 -10.71
C ILE A 177 -6.33 6.52 -10.96
N GLN A 178 -5.57 6.80 -9.90
CA GLN A 178 -4.38 7.66 -9.94
C GLN A 178 -3.19 6.89 -9.35
N PRO A 179 -2.40 6.18 -10.16
CA PRO A 179 -1.24 5.43 -9.67
C PRO A 179 -0.18 6.36 -9.08
N VAL A 180 0.50 5.88 -8.03
CA VAL A 180 1.69 6.53 -7.49
C VAL A 180 2.84 5.54 -7.45
N PHE A 181 4.01 5.97 -7.89
CA PHE A 181 5.20 5.14 -7.91
C PHE A 181 5.72 4.90 -6.49
N VAL A 182 6.02 3.65 -6.16
CA VAL A 182 6.40 3.27 -4.78
C VAL A 182 7.66 3.98 -4.31
N GLU A 183 8.57 4.30 -5.24
CA GLU A 183 9.79 5.04 -4.92
C GLU A 183 9.51 6.51 -4.65
N ASP A 184 8.54 7.13 -5.35
CA ASP A 184 8.10 8.49 -5.04
C ASP A 184 7.47 8.55 -3.63
N LEU A 185 6.65 7.54 -3.26
CA LEU A 185 6.14 7.45 -1.89
C LEU A 185 7.27 7.31 -0.87
N ALA A 186 8.30 6.50 -1.19
CA ALA A 186 9.45 6.33 -0.31
C ALA A 186 10.23 7.63 -0.12
N ASP A 187 10.42 8.42 -1.18
CA ASP A 187 11.05 9.74 -1.10
C ASP A 187 10.25 10.68 -0.18
N LEU A 188 8.93 10.76 -0.36
CA LEU A 188 8.05 11.57 0.48
C LEU A 188 8.09 11.10 1.95
N ALA A 189 8.12 9.78 2.19
CA ALA A 189 8.20 9.24 3.55
C ALA A 189 9.53 9.59 4.22
N VAL A 190 10.63 9.55 3.48
CA VAL A 190 11.94 9.93 3.99
C VAL A 190 12.02 11.44 4.24
N GLU A 191 11.50 12.28 3.36
CA GLU A 191 11.38 13.72 3.61
C GLU A 191 10.56 14.00 4.88
N ALA A 192 9.48 13.25 5.08
CA ALA A 192 8.63 13.33 6.26
C ALA A 192 9.36 12.99 7.57
N VAL A 193 10.31 12.06 7.55
CA VAL A 193 11.14 11.70 8.72
C VAL A 193 11.94 12.90 9.25
N TYR A 194 12.44 13.76 8.37
CA TYR A 194 13.25 14.92 8.72
C TYR A 194 12.45 16.19 8.96
N SER A 195 11.18 16.23 8.56
CA SER A 195 10.32 17.39 8.78
C SER A 195 10.02 17.60 10.28
N ARG A 196 9.82 18.86 10.67
CA ARG A 196 9.39 19.24 12.02
C ARG A 196 7.91 19.62 12.10
N GLU A 197 7.27 19.80 10.94
CA GLU A 197 5.87 20.22 10.84
C GLU A 197 4.93 19.02 10.88
N ASN A 198 3.78 19.20 11.52
CA ASN A 198 2.68 18.24 11.41
C ASN A 198 1.90 18.53 10.14
N TYR A 199 1.70 17.51 9.33
CA TYR A 199 0.92 17.64 8.11
C TYR A 199 0.28 16.31 7.67
N ILE A 200 -0.73 16.45 6.83
CA ILE A 200 -1.39 15.36 6.11
C ILE A 200 -1.35 15.74 4.63
N ILE A 201 -0.86 14.85 3.79
CA ILE A 201 -0.80 15.07 2.33
C ILE A 201 -1.24 13.83 1.57
N ASP A 202 -1.85 14.04 0.43
CA ASP A 202 -2.09 12.98 -0.53
C ASP A 202 -0.81 12.73 -1.34
N ALA A 203 -0.26 11.52 -1.19
CA ALA A 203 0.96 11.07 -1.87
C ALA A 203 0.57 10.37 -3.17
N VAL A 204 0.18 11.13 -4.18
CA VAL A 204 -0.38 10.64 -5.45
C VAL A 204 0.50 11.00 -6.64
N GLY A 205 0.43 10.16 -7.68
CA GLY A 205 1.19 10.36 -8.90
C GLY A 205 0.61 11.43 -9.82
N PRO A 206 1.38 11.88 -10.84
CA PRO A 206 0.98 12.97 -11.72
C PRO A 206 -0.14 12.62 -12.70
N ASP A 207 -0.32 11.34 -13.01
CA ASP A 207 -1.30 10.85 -13.98
C ASP A 207 -2.56 10.32 -13.28
N ALA A 208 -3.73 10.79 -13.72
CA ALA A 208 -5.02 10.19 -13.38
C ALA A 208 -5.69 9.66 -14.65
N TYR A 209 -6.33 8.51 -14.54
CA TYR A 209 -7.01 7.82 -15.64
C TYR A 209 -8.40 7.37 -15.19
N THR A 210 -9.31 7.17 -16.13
CA THR A 210 -10.41 6.25 -15.88
C THR A 210 -9.86 4.81 -15.84
N PHE A 211 -10.53 3.91 -15.13
CA PHE A 211 -10.10 2.50 -15.08
C PHE A 211 -10.03 1.89 -16.49
N LYS A 212 -11.00 2.23 -17.35
CA LYS A 212 -11.02 1.80 -18.75
C LYS A 212 -9.81 2.30 -19.54
N GLU A 213 -9.44 3.58 -19.40
CA GLU A 213 -8.25 4.16 -20.04
C GLU A 213 -6.97 3.51 -19.55
N LEU A 214 -6.86 3.26 -18.24
CA LEU A 214 -5.72 2.56 -17.64
C LEU A 214 -5.53 1.16 -18.24
N VAL A 215 -6.60 0.35 -18.29
CA VAL A 215 -6.56 -1.00 -18.88
C VAL A 215 -6.19 -0.96 -20.36
N GLN A 216 -6.73 0.01 -21.11
CA GLN A 216 -6.38 0.21 -22.52
C GLN A 216 -4.91 0.63 -22.70
N LEU A 217 -4.41 1.53 -21.84
CA LEU A 217 -3.00 1.96 -21.85
C LEU A 217 -2.08 0.77 -21.60
N ILE A 218 -2.37 -0.04 -20.57
CA ILE A 218 -1.61 -1.27 -20.27
C ILE A 218 -1.63 -2.19 -21.48
N GLY A 219 -2.81 -2.53 -22.03
CA GLY A 219 -2.94 -3.45 -23.15
C GLY A 219 -2.17 -3.02 -24.40
N ARG A 220 -2.24 -1.73 -24.75
CA ARG A 220 -1.49 -1.16 -25.88
C ARG A 220 0.02 -1.24 -25.64
N THR A 221 0.48 -0.89 -24.45
CA THR A 221 1.90 -0.84 -24.12
C THR A 221 2.56 -2.22 -24.11
N ILE A 222 1.87 -3.24 -23.57
CA ILE A 222 2.40 -4.62 -23.52
C ILE A 222 2.13 -5.44 -24.81
N GLY A 223 1.52 -4.83 -25.84
CA GLY A 223 1.16 -5.53 -27.08
C GLY A 223 0.04 -6.57 -26.94
N ALA A 224 -0.82 -6.43 -25.93
CA ALA A 224 -1.93 -7.34 -25.62
C ALA A 224 -3.28 -6.60 -25.56
N THR A 225 -3.60 -5.86 -26.60
CA THR A 225 -4.90 -5.16 -26.71
C THR A 225 -6.03 -6.17 -26.80
N ARG A 226 -7.02 -6.02 -25.93
CA ARG A 226 -8.18 -6.94 -25.84
C ARG A 226 -9.48 -6.15 -25.86
N PRO A 227 -10.60 -6.73 -26.35
CA PRO A 227 -11.92 -6.18 -26.15
C PRO A 227 -12.22 -6.02 -24.65
N LEU A 228 -12.70 -4.83 -24.28
CA LEU A 228 -13.11 -4.50 -22.91
C LEU A 228 -14.63 -4.63 -22.84
N ILE A 229 -15.12 -5.55 -22.00
CA ILE A 229 -16.53 -5.85 -21.87
C ILE A 229 -17.02 -5.31 -20.53
N SER A 230 -17.88 -4.30 -20.58
CA SER A 230 -18.57 -3.77 -19.40
C SER A 230 -19.60 -4.78 -18.90
N VAL A 231 -19.51 -5.13 -17.62
CA VAL A 231 -20.44 -6.09 -16.98
C VAL A 231 -20.94 -5.53 -15.64
N PRO A 232 -22.11 -5.95 -15.17
CA PRO A 232 -22.54 -5.64 -13.81
C PRO A 232 -21.47 -6.03 -12.78
N PRO A 233 -21.23 -5.24 -11.73
CA PRO A 233 -20.18 -5.49 -10.73
C PRO A 233 -20.25 -6.91 -10.14
N ARG A 234 -21.44 -7.42 -9.90
CA ARG A 234 -21.66 -8.79 -9.40
C ARG A 234 -21.12 -9.87 -10.34
N LEU A 235 -21.24 -9.67 -11.66
CA LEU A 235 -20.70 -10.62 -12.65
C LEU A 235 -19.16 -10.54 -12.71
N ALA A 236 -18.60 -9.34 -12.60
CA ALA A 236 -17.13 -9.17 -12.50
C ALA A 236 -16.59 -9.89 -11.26
N LEU A 237 -17.24 -9.76 -10.11
CA LEU A 237 -16.88 -10.45 -8.87
C LEU A 237 -16.99 -11.98 -9.01
N LEU A 238 -18.04 -12.50 -9.61
CA LEU A 238 -18.17 -13.95 -9.86
C LEU A 238 -17.05 -14.46 -10.75
N ALA A 239 -16.72 -13.75 -11.82
CA ALA A 239 -15.60 -14.10 -12.69
C ALA A 239 -14.25 -14.06 -11.94
N ALA A 240 -14.04 -13.04 -11.12
CA ALA A 240 -12.84 -12.93 -10.29
C ALA A 240 -12.74 -14.07 -9.26
N GLN A 241 -13.86 -14.45 -8.61
CA GLN A 241 -13.92 -15.58 -7.70
C GLN A 241 -13.60 -16.91 -8.41
N PHE A 242 -14.13 -17.11 -9.61
CA PHE A 242 -13.81 -18.29 -10.41
C PHE A 242 -12.31 -18.35 -10.76
N LEU A 243 -11.74 -17.25 -11.21
CA LEU A 243 -10.30 -17.17 -11.49
C LEU A 243 -9.45 -17.36 -10.23
N SER A 244 -9.92 -16.87 -9.08
CA SER A 244 -9.26 -17.03 -7.76
C SER A 244 -9.02 -18.50 -7.40
N LEU A 245 -9.89 -19.42 -7.84
CA LEU A 245 -9.69 -20.85 -7.63
C LEU A 245 -8.46 -21.39 -8.39
N PHE A 246 -8.20 -20.86 -9.59
CA PHE A 246 -7.08 -21.30 -10.41
C PHE A 246 -5.75 -20.70 -9.94
N VAL A 247 -5.78 -19.44 -9.55
CA VAL A 247 -4.55 -18.75 -9.07
C VAL A 247 -4.32 -18.94 -7.57
N LYS A 248 -5.26 -19.59 -6.85
CA LYS A 248 -5.23 -19.82 -5.39
C LYS A 248 -5.00 -18.53 -4.58
N ASP A 249 -5.64 -17.45 -4.99
CA ASP A 249 -5.49 -16.14 -4.39
C ASP A 249 -6.81 -15.39 -4.33
N VAL A 250 -6.88 -14.25 -3.61
CA VAL A 250 -8.02 -13.34 -3.60
C VAL A 250 -7.77 -12.24 -4.63
N MET A 251 -8.35 -12.39 -5.82
CA MET A 251 -8.14 -11.43 -6.91
C MET A 251 -8.80 -10.07 -6.66
N LEU A 252 -10.06 -10.11 -6.16
CA LEU A 252 -10.88 -8.92 -6.00
C LEU A 252 -11.95 -9.18 -4.93
N THR A 253 -12.13 -8.22 -4.02
CA THR A 253 -13.19 -8.25 -3.01
C THR A 253 -14.34 -7.33 -3.39
N PRO A 254 -15.56 -7.54 -2.84
CA PRO A 254 -16.68 -6.61 -3.04
C PRO A 254 -16.35 -5.18 -2.63
N GLU A 255 -15.69 -5.02 -1.48
CA GLU A 255 -15.31 -3.73 -0.92
C GLU A 255 -14.30 -2.99 -1.81
N GLU A 256 -13.41 -3.71 -2.48
CA GLU A 256 -12.47 -3.12 -3.45
C GLU A 256 -13.19 -2.64 -4.71
N VAL A 257 -14.18 -3.38 -5.21
CA VAL A 257 -15.01 -2.93 -6.33
C VAL A 257 -15.80 -1.68 -5.95
N ASP A 258 -16.43 -1.68 -4.77
CA ASP A 258 -17.21 -0.54 -4.29
C ASP A 258 -16.30 0.70 -4.11
N GLY A 259 -15.12 0.54 -3.52
CA GLY A 259 -14.15 1.62 -3.34
C GLY A 259 -13.63 2.18 -4.68
N LEU A 260 -13.35 1.30 -5.64
CA LEU A 260 -12.94 1.67 -6.98
C LEU A 260 -14.04 2.46 -7.71
N MET A 261 -15.28 1.95 -7.68
CA MET A 261 -16.44 2.59 -8.35
C MET A 261 -16.92 3.87 -7.66
N ALA A 262 -16.50 4.13 -6.43
CA ALA A 262 -16.78 5.36 -5.69
C ALA A 262 -15.70 6.45 -5.86
N ASP A 263 -14.81 6.33 -6.86
CA ASP A 263 -13.70 7.25 -7.14
C ASP A 263 -12.73 7.47 -5.96
N LEU A 264 -12.62 6.48 -5.06
CA LEU A 264 -11.78 6.61 -3.87
C LEU A 264 -10.28 6.46 -4.16
N LEU A 265 -9.91 6.05 -5.38
CA LEU A 265 -8.52 5.89 -5.82
C LEU A 265 -7.99 7.08 -6.63
N VAL A 266 -8.64 8.24 -6.51
CA VAL A 266 -8.19 9.53 -7.08
C VAL A 266 -8.19 10.57 -5.97
N SER A 267 -7.20 11.46 -5.99
CA SER A 267 -7.12 12.61 -5.09
C SER A 267 -7.56 13.90 -5.80
N LYS A 268 -8.07 14.84 -5.02
CA LYS A 268 -8.33 16.22 -5.44
C LYS A 268 -7.15 17.15 -5.13
N GLU A 269 -6.18 16.66 -4.37
CA GLU A 269 -4.98 17.40 -4.01
C GLU A 269 -3.95 17.37 -5.15
N PRO A 270 -3.03 18.35 -5.20
CA PRO A 270 -1.95 18.35 -6.18
C PRO A 270 -1.08 17.11 -6.07
N ALA A 271 -0.66 16.57 -7.22
CA ALA A 271 0.27 15.45 -7.27
C ALA A 271 1.60 15.78 -6.57
N ARG A 272 2.08 14.83 -5.78
CA ARG A 272 3.37 14.89 -5.08
C ARG A 272 4.39 13.93 -5.65
N GLY A 273 3.93 12.84 -6.28
CA GLY A 273 4.78 11.93 -7.04
C GLY A 273 5.28 12.60 -8.33
N LYS A 274 6.46 12.18 -8.80
CA LYS A 274 7.14 12.76 -9.96
C LYS A 274 7.15 11.82 -11.15
N THR A 275 6.98 10.51 -10.90
CA THR A 275 7.09 9.47 -11.93
C THR A 275 5.78 9.32 -12.67
N TYR A 276 5.80 9.54 -13.98
CA TYR A 276 4.65 9.30 -14.85
C TYR A 276 4.43 7.81 -15.06
N PHE A 277 3.21 7.35 -14.81
CA PHE A 277 2.85 5.93 -14.93
C PHE A 277 3.11 5.38 -16.33
N LYS A 278 2.77 6.13 -17.38
CA LYS A 278 3.00 5.72 -18.79
C LYS A 278 4.46 5.46 -19.10
N ASP A 279 5.39 6.25 -18.52
CA ASP A 279 6.82 6.12 -18.80
C ASP A 279 7.40 4.89 -18.08
N TRP A 280 6.99 4.69 -16.80
CA TRP A 280 7.32 3.48 -16.07
C TRP A 280 6.77 2.22 -16.76
N LEU A 281 5.51 2.24 -17.20
CA LEU A 281 4.87 1.11 -17.87
C LEU A 281 5.60 0.76 -19.17
N LYS A 282 6.02 1.75 -19.96
CA LYS A 282 6.80 1.57 -21.18
C LYS A 282 8.15 0.93 -20.90
N ALA A 283 8.85 1.36 -19.85
CA ALA A 283 10.14 0.80 -19.44
C ALA A 283 10.03 -0.66 -18.96
N ASN A 284 8.87 -1.07 -18.42
CA ASN A 284 8.65 -2.39 -17.84
C ASN A 284 7.75 -3.31 -18.69
N LYS A 285 7.41 -2.92 -19.92
CA LYS A 285 6.44 -3.60 -20.78
C LYS A 285 6.71 -5.09 -21.00
N ASP A 286 7.97 -5.50 -21.02
CA ASP A 286 8.37 -6.87 -21.32
C ASP A 286 8.33 -7.79 -20.10
N SER A 287 8.36 -7.24 -18.88
CA SER A 287 8.33 -7.98 -17.62
C SER A 287 6.96 -8.03 -16.96
N ILE A 288 6.17 -6.96 -17.09
CA ILE A 288 4.88 -6.84 -16.39
C ILE A 288 3.85 -7.85 -16.94
N GLY A 289 3.12 -8.49 -16.02
CA GLY A 289 2.09 -9.48 -16.35
C GLY A 289 2.62 -10.82 -16.88
N MET A 290 3.92 -11.07 -16.81
CA MET A 290 4.49 -12.37 -17.20
C MET A 290 4.14 -13.46 -16.20
N LYS A 291 4.06 -13.12 -14.92
CA LYS A 291 3.63 -13.98 -13.81
C LYS A 291 2.51 -13.31 -13.02
N TYR A 292 1.60 -14.12 -12.47
CA TYR A 292 0.60 -13.63 -11.53
C TYR A 292 1.27 -13.21 -10.22
N ALA A 293 0.88 -12.08 -9.67
CA ALA A 293 1.38 -11.60 -8.39
C ALA A 293 0.36 -11.97 -7.29
N SER A 294 0.72 -12.94 -6.43
CA SER A 294 -0.18 -13.41 -5.38
C SER A 294 -0.11 -12.52 -4.13
N GLU A 295 -1.27 -12.05 -3.69
CA GLU A 295 -1.43 -11.34 -2.43
C GLU A 295 -1.21 -12.25 -1.22
N LEU A 296 -1.75 -13.48 -1.31
CA LEU A 296 -1.68 -14.43 -0.20
C LEU A 296 -0.24 -14.90 0.07
N GLU A 297 0.54 -15.14 -0.98
CA GLU A 297 1.96 -15.48 -0.82
C GLU A 297 2.76 -14.33 -0.20
N ARG A 298 2.37 -13.10 -0.49
CA ARG A 298 3.12 -11.92 -0.02
C ARG A 298 2.80 -11.50 1.39
N HIS A 299 1.55 -11.63 1.81
CA HIS A 299 1.09 -11.04 3.07
C HIS A 299 0.56 -12.02 4.09
N TYR A 300 0.31 -13.30 3.70
CA TYR A 300 -0.34 -14.28 4.57
C TYR A 300 0.37 -15.65 4.61
N SER A 301 1.49 -15.82 3.90
CA SER A 301 2.38 -17.01 3.97
C SER A 301 3.48 -16.82 4.97
#